data_d329e836ca32c9f7adee8e1e310c2265
#
_entry.id   d329e836ca32c9f7adee8e1e310c2265
#
_cell.length_a   1.000
_cell.length_b   1.000
_cell.length_c   1.000
_cell.angle_alpha   90.00
_cell.angle_beta   90.00
_cell.angle_gamma   90.00
#
_symmetry.space_group_name_H-M   'P 1'
#
loop_
_entity.id
_entity.type
_entity.pdbx_description
1 polymer ?
#
loop_
_entity_poly.entity_id
_entity_poly.type
_entity_poly.pdbx_seq_one_letter_code
_entity_poly.pdbx_strand_id
1 'polypeptide(L)'
;MKYLVVGLGNIGAEYANTRHNIGFKVLDALAEASNVSFMAGRYGSTATVRHKGRQVILLKPSTYMNLSGKAVRYWREQEKIPIEKVLIISDDIALPFGQLRMRKKGSAGGHNGLKNISELLGREDYARMRFGVGGDFARGHQVDYVLGEWSDEEQKAMPDRLKVFGDAILSFVCVGADMTMNTYNKK
;
A
#
# COMPACT_ATOMS: atom_id res chain seq x y z
N MET A 1 -0.09 -20.81 4.28
CA MET A 1 -1.00 -19.76 3.79
C MET A 1 -0.21 -18.61 3.20
N LYS A 2 -0.64 -18.11 2.07
CA LYS A 2 0.00 -17.00 1.38
C LYS A 2 -0.88 -15.77 1.39
N TYR A 3 -0.26 -14.62 1.59
CA TYR A 3 -0.91 -13.31 1.55
C TYR A 3 -0.18 -12.44 0.52
N LEU A 4 -0.90 -11.54 -0.12
CA LEU A 4 -0.34 -10.57 -1.05
C LEU A 4 -0.60 -9.18 -0.51
N VAL A 5 0.47 -8.45 -0.22
CA VAL A 5 0.40 -7.07 0.25
C VAL A 5 1.06 -6.18 -0.79
N VAL A 6 0.30 -5.28 -1.37
CA VAL A 6 0.73 -4.45 -2.49
C VAL A 6 0.86 -3.00 -2.02
N GLY A 7 2.03 -2.42 -2.18
CA GLY A 7 2.22 -0.99 -1.95
C GLY A 7 2.22 -0.26 -3.28
N LEU A 8 1.33 0.71 -3.45
CA LEU A 8 1.20 1.43 -4.71
C LEU A 8 2.20 2.58 -4.81
N GLY A 9 2.70 2.77 -6.02
CA GLY A 9 3.65 3.84 -6.35
C GLY A 9 4.02 3.82 -7.82
N ASN A 10 4.83 4.78 -8.22
CA ASN A 10 5.40 4.86 -9.57
C ASN A 10 6.87 4.48 -9.52
N ILE A 11 7.33 3.75 -10.52
CA ILE A 11 8.76 3.43 -10.65
C ILE A 11 9.55 4.67 -11.08
N GLY A 12 10.83 4.67 -10.74
CA GLY A 12 11.76 5.72 -11.13
C GLY A 12 12.23 6.54 -9.93
N ALA A 13 13.49 6.97 -9.98
CA ALA A 13 14.10 7.73 -8.89
C ALA A 13 13.38 9.06 -8.64
N GLU A 14 12.79 9.66 -9.67
CA GLU A 14 12.05 10.92 -9.57
C GLU A 14 10.79 10.82 -8.74
N TYR A 15 10.25 9.62 -8.54
CA TYR A 15 9.04 9.41 -7.74
C TYR A 15 9.33 8.85 -6.34
N ALA A 16 10.57 8.47 -6.05
CA ALA A 16 10.91 7.68 -4.86
C ALA A 16 10.47 8.31 -3.54
N ASN A 17 10.51 9.63 -3.44
CA ASN A 17 10.18 10.35 -2.20
C ASN A 17 8.91 11.17 -2.32
N THR A 18 8.03 10.83 -3.26
CA THR A 18 6.76 11.54 -3.41
C THR A 18 5.69 10.96 -2.47
N ARG A 19 4.67 11.77 -2.16
CA ARG A 19 3.53 11.34 -1.36
C ARG A 19 2.81 10.14 -1.98
N HIS A 20 2.70 10.16 -3.32
CA HIS A 20 2.02 9.10 -4.06
C HIS A 20 2.73 7.74 -3.93
N ASN A 21 4.01 7.72 -3.58
CA ASN A 21 4.81 6.51 -3.41
C ASN A 21 4.86 6.02 -1.95
N ILE A 22 3.97 6.51 -1.09
CA ILE A 22 4.00 6.07 0.32
C ILE A 22 3.80 4.56 0.46
N GLY A 23 3.07 3.93 -0.45
CA GLY A 23 2.90 2.48 -0.44
C GLY A 23 4.23 1.75 -0.59
N PHE A 24 5.10 2.23 -1.47
CA PHE A 24 6.45 1.66 -1.61
C PHE A 24 7.25 1.83 -0.32
N LYS A 25 7.17 3.01 0.29
CA LYS A 25 7.91 3.33 1.50
C LYS A 25 7.48 2.44 2.68
N VAL A 26 6.20 2.19 2.82
CA VAL A 26 5.66 1.30 3.85
C VAL A 26 6.23 -0.12 3.67
N LEU A 27 6.21 -0.65 2.45
CA LEU A 27 6.73 -1.99 2.18
C LEU A 27 8.24 -2.07 2.33
N ASP A 28 8.97 -1.04 1.93
CA ASP A 28 10.43 -0.99 2.10
C ASP A 28 10.79 -1.04 3.59
N ALA A 29 10.08 -0.30 4.43
CA ALA A 29 10.30 -0.31 5.87
C ALA A 29 10.01 -1.68 6.49
N LEU A 30 8.93 -2.33 6.07
CA LEU A 30 8.58 -3.66 6.57
C LEU A 30 9.62 -4.71 6.13
N ALA A 31 10.06 -4.65 4.89
CA ALA A 31 11.09 -5.55 4.36
C ALA A 31 12.40 -5.39 5.13
N GLU A 32 12.82 -4.15 5.36
CA GLU A 32 14.04 -3.86 6.13
C GLU A 32 13.93 -4.40 7.55
N ALA A 33 12.83 -4.15 8.24
CA ALA A 33 12.59 -4.65 9.60
C ALA A 33 12.54 -6.18 9.66
N SER A 34 12.23 -6.83 8.56
CA SER A 34 12.13 -8.29 8.46
C SER A 34 13.37 -8.94 7.85
N ASN A 35 14.42 -8.18 7.57
CA ASN A 35 15.67 -8.64 6.96
C ASN A 35 15.47 -9.35 5.62
N VAL A 36 14.56 -8.86 4.79
CA VAL A 36 14.34 -9.37 3.45
C VAL A 36 14.53 -8.25 2.42
N SER A 37 14.88 -8.61 1.20
CA SER A 37 15.14 -7.66 0.12
C SER A 37 14.18 -7.89 -1.04
N PHE A 38 13.85 -6.81 -1.74
CA PHE A 38 13.05 -6.90 -2.95
C PHE A 38 13.89 -7.39 -4.12
N MET A 39 13.29 -8.24 -4.96
CA MET A 39 13.89 -8.72 -6.19
C MET A 39 12.97 -8.38 -7.36
N ALA A 40 13.54 -7.89 -8.46
CA ALA A 40 12.78 -7.56 -9.65
C ALA A 40 12.13 -8.81 -10.25
N GLY A 41 10.89 -8.69 -10.64
CA GLY A 41 10.12 -9.74 -11.27
C GLY A 41 9.15 -9.15 -12.29
N ARG A 42 8.22 -9.98 -12.75
CA ARG A 42 7.25 -9.54 -13.75
C ARG A 42 6.26 -8.54 -13.12
N TYR A 43 6.10 -7.38 -13.75
CA TYR A 43 5.21 -6.29 -13.35
C TYR A 43 5.52 -5.67 -11.99
N GLY A 44 6.62 -6.06 -11.34
CA GLY A 44 6.96 -5.47 -10.05
C GLY A 44 8.10 -6.19 -9.36
N SER A 45 8.51 -5.62 -8.22
CA SER A 45 9.50 -6.23 -7.34
C SER A 45 8.79 -6.86 -6.15
N THR A 46 9.28 -8.01 -5.71
CA THR A 46 8.67 -8.73 -4.57
C THR A 46 9.70 -9.04 -3.51
N ALA A 47 9.21 -9.12 -2.28
CA ALA A 47 9.97 -9.64 -1.14
C ALA A 47 9.03 -10.52 -0.33
N THR A 48 9.51 -11.59 0.24
CA THR A 48 8.68 -12.50 1.02
C THR A 48 9.05 -12.45 2.49
N VAL A 49 8.09 -12.07 3.31
CA VAL A 49 8.22 -12.06 4.77
C VAL A 49 7.53 -13.31 5.30
N ARG A 50 8.22 -14.05 6.17
CA ARG A 50 7.62 -15.18 6.87
C ARG A 50 7.27 -14.74 8.28
N HIS A 51 6.01 -14.83 8.64
CA HIS A 51 5.52 -14.37 9.92
C HIS A 51 4.54 -15.37 10.53
N LYS A 52 4.92 -15.95 11.66
CA LYS A 52 4.08 -16.91 12.39
C LYS A 52 3.50 -18.01 11.48
N GLY A 53 4.35 -18.60 10.66
CA GLY A 53 3.98 -19.69 9.77
C GLY A 53 3.26 -19.25 8.48
N ARG A 54 3.10 -17.96 8.26
CA ARG A 54 2.47 -17.41 7.07
C ARG A 54 3.51 -16.83 6.13
N GLN A 55 3.23 -16.90 4.85
CA GLN A 55 4.08 -16.35 3.81
C GLN A 55 3.44 -15.08 3.27
N VAL A 56 4.09 -13.94 3.47
CA VAL A 56 3.58 -12.63 3.08
C VAL A 56 4.40 -12.11 1.91
N ILE A 57 3.79 -12.07 0.73
CA ILE A 57 4.45 -11.58 -0.48
C ILE A 57 4.18 -10.08 -0.55
N LEU A 58 5.24 -9.28 -0.42
CA LEU A 58 5.19 -7.83 -0.58
C LEU A 58 5.44 -7.52 -2.05
N LEU A 59 4.57 -6.74 -2.67
CA LEU A 59 4.68 -6.39 -4.10
C LEU A 59 4.72 -4.88 -4.25
N LYS A 60 5.78 -4.40 -4.90
CA LYS A 60 5.86 -3.01 -5.40
C LYS A 60 5.69 -3.07 -6.91
N PRO A 61 4.52 -2.68 -7.47
CA PRO A 61 4.33 -2.71 -8.92
C PRO A 61 5.37 -1.86 -9.65
N SER A 62 5.89 -2.36 -10.76
CA SER A 62 6.79 -1.61 -11.65
C SER A 62 6.04 -0.98 -12.82
N THR A 63 4.74 -1.15 -12.85
CA THR A 63 3.84 -0.41 -13.72
C THR A 63 3.72 1.03 -13.20
N TYR A 64 3.24 1.94 -14.01
CA TYR A 64 2.83 3.24 -13.48
C TYR A 64 1.57 3.08 -12.66
N MET A 65 1.28 4.07 -11.78
CA MET A 65 0.17 4.01 -10.83
C MET A 65 -1.15 3.61 -11.49
N ASN A 66 -1.46 4.21 -12.65
CA ASN A 66 -2.72 3.95 -13.35
C ASN A 66 -2.80 2.56 -14.00
N LEU A 67 -1.75 1.75 -13.91
CA LEU A 67 -1.69 0.38 -14.44
C LEU A 67 -1.40 -0.64 -13.35
N SER A 68 -1.60 -0.27 -12.08
CA SER A 68 -1.30 -1.12 -10.93
C SER A 68 -2.06 -2.45 -10.95
N GLY A 69 -3.23 -2.49 -11.55
CA GLY A 69 -4.06 -3.69 -11.60
C GLY A 69 -3.42 -4.85 -12.35
N LYS A 70 -2.55 -4.58 -13.33
CA LYS A 70 -1.84 -5.64 -14.06
C LYS A 70 -0.94 -6.45 -13.11
N ALA A 71 -0.21 -5.75 -12.25
CA ALA A 71 0.69 -6.38 -11.30
C ALA A 71 -0.09 -7.17 -10.25
N VAL A 72 -1.14 -6.58 -9.71
CA VAL A 72 -1.96 -7.23 -8.68
C VAL A 72 -2.60 -8.50 -9.23
N ARG A 73 -3.23 -8.41 -10.40
CA ARG A 73 -3.88 -9.56 -11.02
C ARG A 73 -2.88 -10.68 -11.31
N TYR A 74 -1.72 -10.34 -11.89
CA TYR A 74 -0.71 -11.32 -12.22
C TYR A 74 -0.22 -12.07 -10.98
N TRP A 75 0.20 -11.35 -9.94
CA TRP A 75 0.77 -11.99 -8.75
C TRP A 75 -0.26 -12.74 -7.94
N ARG A 76 -1.50 -12.24 -7.88
CA ARG A 76 -2.58 -12.95 -7.22
C ARG A 76 -2.86 -14.29 -7.90
N GLU A 77 -2.95 -14.30 -9.23
CA GLU A 77 -3.19 -15.53 -10.01
C GLU A 77 -2.00 -16.49 -9.95
N GLN A 78 -0.78 -15.95 -10.11
CA GLN A 78 0.45 -16.75 -10.12
C GLN A 78 0.64 -17.47 -8.79
N GLU A 79 0.38 -16.79 -7.68
CA GLU A 79 0.55 -17.35 -6.33
C GLU A 79 -0.72 -17.96 -5.77
N LYS A 80 -1.83 -17.94 -6.54
CA LYS A 80 -3.12 -18.53 -6.17
C LYS A 80 -3.65 -17.99 -4.83
N ILE A 81 -3.63 -16.68 -4.67
CA ILE A 81 -4.02 -16.01 -3.44
C ILE A 81 -5.49 -15.61 -3.51
N PRO A 82 -6.33 -16.07 -2.55
CA PRO A 82 -7.74 -15.66 -2.51
C PRO A 82 -7.86 -14.18 -2.20
N ILE A 83 -8.96 -13.56 -2.63
CA ILE A 83 -9.13 -12.12 -2.52
C ILE A 83 -9.10 -11.61 -1.08
N GLU A 84 -9.59 -12.40 -0.12
CA GLU A 84 -9.60 -12.02 1.29
C GLU A 84 -8.19 -11.97 1.90
N LYS A 85 -7.17 -12.44 1.19
CA LYS A 85 -5.77 -12.39 1.62
C LYS A 85 -4.95 -11.40 0.83
N VAL A 86 -5.61 -10.49 0.13
CA VAL A 86 -4.97 -9.39 -0.60
C VAL A 86 -5.19 -8.10 0.17
N LEU A 87 -4.12 -7.32 0.35
CA LEU A 87 -4.15 -6.01 1.00
C LEU A 87 -3.43 -5.00 0.12
N ILE A 88 -4.08 -3.88 -0.17
CA ILE A 88 -3.52 -2.80 -0.98
C ILE A 88 -3.23 -1.59 -0.09
N ILE A 89 -2.00 -1.06 -0.16
CA ILE A 89 -1.59 0.13 0.58
C ILE A 89 -1.54 1.31 -0.40
N SER A 90 -2.27 2.38 -0.10
CA SER A 90 -2.33 3.56 -0.97
C SER A 90 -2.29 4.86 -0.17
N ASP A 91 -1.91 5.95 -0.84
CA ASP A 91 -2.03 7.30 -0.28
C ASP A 91 -3.49 7.76 -0.31
N ASP A 92 -3.82 8.67 0.61
CA ASP A 92 -5.18 9.24 0.68
C ASP A 92 -5.09 10.72 1.06
N ILE A 93 -5.50 11.60 0.16
CA ILE A 93 -5.52 13.05 0.39
C ILE A 93 -6.65 13.49 1.31
N ALA A 94 -7.64 12.65 1.56
CA ALA A 94 -8.77 12.97 2.43
C ALA A 94 -8.47 12.75 3.91
N LEU A 95 -7.31 12.18 4.24
CA LEU A 95 -6.90 11.91 5.61
C LEU A 95 -5.70 12.76 6.01
N PRO A 96 -5.64 13.25 7.26
CA PRO A 96 -4.45 13.93 7.75
C PRO A 96 -3.20 13.06 7.65
N PHE A 97 -2.03 13.71 7.57
CA PHE A 97 -0.77 12.99 7.46
C PHE A 97 -0.61 11.91 8.51
N GLY A 98 -0.25 10.73 8.05
CA GLY A 98 0.09 9.59 8.92
C GLY A 98 -1.08 8.83 9.49
N GLN A 99 -2.31 9.31 9.26
CA GLN A 99 -3.50 8.59 9.74
C GLN A 99 -3.69 7.31 8.95
N LEU A 100 -3.99 6.21 9.65
CA LEU A 100 -4.27 4.93 9.06
C LEU A 100 -5.78 4.71 8.97
N ARG A 101 -6.27 4.35 7.79
CA ARG A 101 -7.66 3.98 7.60
C ARG A 101 -7.73 2.72 6.75
N MET A 102 -8.28 1.66 7.32
CA MET A 102 -8.45 0.38 6.63
C MET A 102 -9.92 0.11 6.36
N ARG A 103 -10.21 -0.48 5.20
CA ARG A 103 -11.55 -0.93 4.79
C ARG A 103 -11.42 -2.27 4.09
N LYS A 104 -12.47 -3.09 4.18
CA LYS A 104 -12.52 -4.40 3.49
C LYS A 104 -13.03 -4.27 2.06
N LYS A 105 -13.71 -3.18 1.75
CA LYS A 105 -14.31 -2.93 0.43
C LYS A 105 -14.55 -1.45 0.26
N GLY A 106 -14.85 -1.03 -0.95
CA GLY A 106 -15.22 0.34 -1.24
C GLY A 106 -14.77 0.82 -2.60
N SER A 107 -15.19 2.02 -2.97
CA SER A 107 -14.80 2.65 -4.22
C SER A 107 -13.34 3.10 -4.18
N ALA A 108 -12.80 3.43 -5.35
CA ALA A 108 -11.43 3.92 -5.47
C ALA A 108 -11.25 5.33 -4.91
N GLY A 109 -12.33 6.09 -4.70
CA GLY A 109 -12.25 7.45 -4.15
C GLY A 109 -11.45 8.41 -5.01
N GLY A 110 -11.42 8.21 -6.33
CA GLY A 110 -10.64 9.03 -7.25
C GLY A 110 -9.16 8.62 -7.37
N HIS A 111 -8.73 7.59 -6.66
CA HIS A 111 -7.35 7.11 -6.72
C HIS A 111 -7.16 6.23 -7.97
N ASN A 112 -6.29 6.66 -8.89
CA ASN A 112 -6.12 5.97 -10.18
C ASN A 112 -5.60 4.54 -10.05
N GLY A 113 -4.74 4.27 -9.09
CA GLY A 113 -4.24 2.92 -8.84
C GLY A 113 -5.34 1.98 -8.37
N LEU A 114 -6.13 2.40 -7.39
CA LEU A 114 -7.26 1.60 -6.89
C LEU A 114 -8.31 1.40 -7.97
N LYS A 115 -8.58 2.43 -8.77
CA LYS A 115 -9.52 2.33 -9.88
C LYS A 115 -9.10 1.24 -10.86
N ASN A 116 -7.85 1.23 -11.26
CA ASN A 116 -7.34 0.24 -12.21
C ASN A 116 -7.36 -1.17 -11.60
N ILE A 117 -7.00 -1.31 -10.32
CA ILE A 117 -7.08 -2.60 -9.63
C ILE A 117 -8.50 -3.14 -9.64
N SER A 118 -9.49 -2.31 -9.28
CA SER A 118 -10.89 -2.71 -9.27
C SER A 118 -11.38 -3.10 -10.65
N GLU A 119 -10.96 -2.37 -11.68
CA GLU A 119 -11.32 -2.70 -13.07
C GLU A 119 -10.75 -4.05 -13.49
N LEU A 120 -9.48 -4.32 -13.23
CA LEU A 120 -8.83 -5.54 -13.69
C LEU A 120 -9.20 -6.77 -12.86
N LEU A 121 -9.52 -6.59 -11.57
CA LEU A 121 -10.02 -7.68 -10.73
C LEU A 121 -11.52 -7.89 -10.92
N GLY A 122 -12.24 -6.90 -11.47
CA GLY A 122 -13.69 -6.96 -11.66
C GLY A 122 -14.46 -6.91 -10.34
N ARG A 123 -13.86 -6.36 -9.26
CA ARG A 123 -14.49 -6.31 -7.95
C ARG A 123 -13.84 -5.23 -7.08
N GLU A 124 -14.57 -4.81 -6.04
CA GLU A 124 -14.11 -3.79 -5.09
C GLU A 124 -14.01 -4.32 -3.65
N ASP A 125 -14.26 -5.61 -3.44
CA ASP A 125 -14.29 -6.23 -2.11
C ASP A 125 -12.93 -6.83 -1.72
N TYR A 126 -11.88 -6.02 -1.80
CA TYR A 126 -10.55 -6.37 -1.32
C TYR A 126 -10.13 -5.38 -0.24
N ALA A 127 -9.32 -5.84 0.71
CA ALA A 127 -8.84 -5.00 1.80
C ALA A 127 -7.91 -3.92 1.27
N ARG A 128 -8.07 -2.69 1.78
CA ARG A 128 -7.16 -1.60 1.47
C ARG A 128 -6.84 -0.84 2.74
N MET A 129 -5.59 -0.42 2.84
CA MET A 129 -5.09 0.35 3.97
C MET A 129 -4.59 1.68 3.41
N ARG A 130 -5.20 2.77 3.86
CA ARG A 130 -4.90 4.10 3.33
C ARG A 130 -3.98 4.83 4.30
N PHE A 131 -2.94 5.44 3.75
CA PHE A 131 -2.01 6.28 4.48
C PHE A 131 -2.37 7.73 4.18
N GLY A 132 -2.80 8.47 5.20
CA GLY A 132 -3.14 9.88 5.03
C GLY A 132 -1.92 10.70 4.64
N VAL A 133 -2.03 11.46 3.56
CA VAL A 133 -0.95 12.35 3.10
C VAL A 133 -1.33 13.82 3.22
N GLY A 134 -2.55 14.09 3.71
CA GLY A 134 -3.10 15.43 3.80
C GLY A 134 -3.62 15.92 2.46
N GLY A 135 -4.31 17.05 2.49
CA GLY A 135 -4.94 17.62 1.30
C GLY A 135 -4.72 19.12 1.19
N ASP A 136 -3.61 19.62 1.70
CA ASP A 136 -3.30 21.06 1.71
C ASP A 136 -2.76 21.50 0.36
N PHE A 137 -3.68 21.65 -0.61
CA PHE A 137 -3.35 22.14 -1.94
C PHE A 137 -4.51 22.94 -2.51
N ALA A 138 -4.20 23.86 -3.43
CA ALA A 138 -5.22 24.62 -4.12
C ALA A 138 -5.98 23.73 -5.12
N ARG A 139 -7.24 24.08 -5.36
CA ARG A 139 -8.08 23.36 -6.31
C ARG A 139 -7.39 23.24 -7.67
N GLY A 140 -7.37 22.03 -8.22
CA GLY A 140 -6.72 21.74 -9.50
C GLY A 140 -5.23 21.39 -9.37
N HIS A 141 -4.65 21.43 -8.17
CA HIS A 141 -3.22 21.11 -7.93
C HIS A 141 -3.02 19.76 -7.23
N GLN A 142 -4.01 18.88 -7.28
CA GLN A 142 -3.92 17.57 -6.62
C GLN A 142 -2.77 16.73 -7.14
N VAL A 143 -2.57 16.70 -8.46
CA VAL A 143 -1.48 15.91 -9.08
C VAL A 143 -0.13 16.41 -8.60
N ASP A 144 0.08 17.73 -8.62
CA ASP A 144 1.32 18.33 -8.15
C ASP A 144 1.58 18.00 -6.68
N TYR A 145 0.53 18.02 -5.86
CA TYR A 145 0.64 17.73 -4.43
C TYR A 145 1.09 16.29 -4.17
N VAL A 146 0.43 15.31 -4.79
CA VAL A 146 0.76 13.90 -4.53
C VAL A 146 2.10 13.51 -5.14
N LEU A 147 2.53 14.19 -6.19
CA LEU A 147 3.86 14.01 -6.78
C LEU A 147 4.92 14.87 -6.11
N GLY A 148 4.54 15.67 -5.10
CA GLY A 148 5.47 16.44 -4.28
C GLY A 148 6.07 15.61 -3.16
N GLU A 149 7.16 16.14 -2.58
CA GLU A 149 7.87 15.48 -1.50
C GLU A 149 7.34 15.89 -0.13
N TRP A 150 7.78 15.16 0.90
CA TRP A 150 7.36 15.36 2.27
C TRP A 150 7.99 16.61 2.88
N SER A 151 7.23 17.30 3.76
CA SER A 151 7.79 18.39 4.55
C SER A 151 8.79 17.85 5.59
N ASP A 152 9.59 18.74 6.18
CA ASP A 152 10.54 18.36 7.24
C ASP A 152 9.83 17.73 8.44
N GLU A 153 8.67 18.29 8.84
CA GLU A 153 7.87 17.73 9.94
C GLU A 153 7.36 16.34 9.64
N GLU A 154 6.88 16.14 8.42
CA GLU A 154 6.41 14.82 7.96
C GLU A 154 7.54 13.81 7.95
N GLN A 155 8.71 14.21 7.46
CA GLN A 155 9.89 13.33 7.44
C GLN A 155 10.31 12.89 8.84
N LYS A 156 10.24 13.79 9.82
CA LYS A 156 10.58 13.46 11.22
C LYS A 156 9.62 12.46 11.83
N ALA A 157 8.34 12.54 11.50
CA ALA A 157 7.32 11.63 12.00
C ALA A 157 7.25 10.31 11.24
N MET A 158 7.86 10.26 10.06
CA MET A 158 7.72 9.13 9.14
C MET A 158 8.12 7.77 9.73
N PRO A 159 9.27 7.63 10.42
CA PRO A 159 9.67 6.31 10.96
C PRO A 159 8.62 5.68 11.87
N ASP A 160 8.03 6.46 12.77
CA ASP A 160 6.99 5.97 13.68
C ASP A 160 5.74 5.56 12.92
N ARG A 161 5.34 6.36 11.91
CA ARG A 161 4.15 6.05 11.12
C ARG A 161 4.35 4.80 10.27
N LEU A 162 5.53 4.63 9.68
CA LEU A 162 5.84 3.44 8.90
C LEU A 162 5.80 2.18 9.78
N LYS A 163 6.27 2.28 11.03
CA LYS A 163 6.21 1.16 11.97
C LYS A 163 4.77 0.77 12.28
N VAL A 164 3.90 1.76 12.51
CA VAL A 164 2.47 1.50 12.77
C VAL A 164 1.84 0.76 11.59
N PHE A 165 2.13 1.18 10.36
CA PHE A 165 1.60 0.52 9.17
C PHE A 165 2.15 -0.90 9.00
N GLY A 166 3.44 -1.11 9.27
CA GLY A 166 4.03 -2.45 9.25
C GLY A 166 3.37 -3.37 10.27
N ASP A 167 3.15 -2.90 11.49
CA ASP A 167 2.47 -3.67 12.53
C ASP A 167 1.03 -4.00 12.12
N ALA A 168 0.34 -3.05 11.50
CA ALA A 168 -1.02 -3.27 11.01
C ALA A 168 -1.09 -4.32 9.89
N ILE A 169 -0.11 -4.31 8.99
CA ILE A 169 0.00 -5.33 7.93
C ILE A 169 0.14 -6.72 8.55
N LEU A 170 1.05 -6.87 9.51
CA LEU A 170 1.24 -8.15 10.18
C LEU A 170 0.03 -8.57 10.99
N SER A 171 -0.69 -7.62 11.59
CA SER A 171 -1.96 -7.88 12.26
C SER A 171 -3.00 -8.44 11.27
N PHE A 172 -3.13 -7.81 10.10
CA PHE A 172 -4.04 -8.29 9.05
C PHE A 172 -3.75 -9.74 8.69
N VAL A 173 -2.49 -10.08 8.54
CA VAL A 173 -2.05 -11.44 8.19
C VAL A 173 -2.38 -12.44 9.31
N CYS A 174 -2.29 -12.02 10.56
CA CYS A 174 -2.50 -12.92 11.71
C CYS A 174 -3.94 -13.05 12.15
N VAL A 175 -4.68 -11.94 12.22
CA VAL A 175 -6.02 -11.91 12.83
C VAL A 175 -7.12 -11.42 11.89
N GLY A 176 -6.79 -11.03 10.66
CA GLY A 176 -7.76 -10.62 9.67
C GLY A 176 -8.12 -9.15 9.71
N ALA A 177 -8.97 -8.73 8.76
CA ALA A 177 -9.30 -7.33 8.55
C ALA A 177 -10.09 -6.72 9.70
N ASP A 178 -11.11 -7.42 10.21
CA ASP A 178 -12.01 -6.84 11.23
C ASP A 178 -11.26 -6.49 12.51
N MET A 179 -10.46 -7.41 13.03
CA MET A 179 -9.67 -7.16 14.24
C MET A 179 -8.63 -6.07 14.02
N THR A 180 -8.00 -6.06 12.85
CA THR A 180 -7.02 -5.04 12.50
C THR A 180 -7.65 -3.66 12.43
N MET A 181 -8.83 -3.54 11.82
CA MET A 181 -9.57 -2.29 11.77
C MET A 181 -9.92 -1.77 13.16
N ASN A 182 -10.38 -2.66 14.06
CA ASN A 182 -10.71 -2.27 15.42
C ASN A 182 -9.51 -1.68 16.16
N THR A 183 -8.33 -2.23 15.96
CA THR A 183 -7.12 -1.79 16.64
C THR A 183 -6.51 -0.55 16.00
N TYR A 184 -6.42 -0.51 14.66
CA TYR A 184 -5.59 0.46 13.96
C TYR A 184 -6.33 1.64 13.34
N ASN A 185 -7.64 1.53 13.06
CA ASN A 185 -8.38 2.68 12.48
C ASN A 185 -8.48 3.89 13.41
N LYS A 186 -8.05 3.76 14.65
CA LYS A 186 -8.02 4.85 15.63
C LYS A 186 -6.65 5.51 15.73
N LYS A 187 -5.69 4.99 15.02
CA LYS A 187 -4.30 5.43 15.08
C LYS A 187 -3.91 6.24 13.86
#